data_72af7b8fd949fd9b8b42e85de09b3763
#
_entry.id   72af7b8fd949fd9b8b42e85de09b3763
#
_cell.length_a   1.000
_cell.length_b   1.000
_cell.length_c   1.000
_cell.angle_alpha   90.00
_cell.angle_beta   90.00
_cell.angle_gamma   90.00
#
_symmetry.space_group_name_H-M   'P 1'
#
loop_
_entity.id
_entity.type
_entity.pdbx_description
1 polymer ?
#
loop_
_entity_poly.entity_id
_entity_poly.type
_entity_poly.pdbx_seq_one_letter_code
_entity_poly.pdbx_strand_id
1 'polypeptide(L)'
;KVVFVHNYNVSPAEHIIPAADVSEQISTAGKEASGTSNMKFMMNGALTLGTLDGANVEILDAVGPDNAYIFGATEDELPELRRTYDPRWHYENVPGLRRVIDALTDGTLDDNGSGWFHDIRWSLMEGGFDPADVYYVLGDFAAYRETKDRMARDYLDQKSWNRKVWANISRSGRFSSDRTIRDYAEGVWHIG
;
A
#
# COMPACT_ATOMS: atom_id res chain seq x y z
N LYS A 1 -12.21 -12.89 5.37
CA LYS A 1 -11.48 -13.52 6.47
C LYS A 1 -10.11 -12.86 6.60
N VAL A 2 -9.76 -12.40 7.79
CA VAL A 2 -8.43 -11.86 8.11
C VAL A 2 -7.66 -12.94 8.89
N VAL A 3 -6.39 -13.17 8.52
CA VAL A 3 -5.51 -14.15 9.18
C VAL A 3 -4.19 -13.47 9.50
N PHE A 4 -3.79 -13.54 10.77
CA PHE A 4 -2.46 -13.14 11.21
C PHE A 4 -1.50 -14.33 11.14
N VAL A 5 -0.41 -14.17 10.41
CA VAL A 5 0.61 -15.22 10.27
C VAL A 5 1.64 -15.06 11.37
N HIS A 6 1.64 -16.00 12.33
CA HIS A 6 2.63 -16.02 13.41
C HIS A 6 4.03 -16.25 12.86
N ASN A 7 5.01 -15.58 13.47
CA ASN A 7 6.44 -15.76 13.18
C ASN A 7 6.74 -15.67 11.66
N TYR A 8 6.18 -14.65 11.00
CA TYR A 8 6.45 -14.40 9.59
C TYR A 8 7.95 -14.17 9.37
N ASN A 9 8.54 -15.01 8.53
CA ASN A 9 9.96 -15.00 8.16
C ASN A 9 10.11 -15.52 6.73
N VAL A 10 11.32 -15.82 6.28
CA VAL A 10 11.60 -16.25 4.90
C VAL A 10 10.79 -17.50 4.50
N SER A 11 10.71 -18.52 5.36
CA SER A 11 10.05 -19.80 5.00
C SER A 11 8.55 -19.64 4.75
N PRO A 12 7.73 -19.00 5.63
CA PRO A 12 6.35 -18.67 5.27
C PRO A 12 6.23 -17.76 4.05
N ALA A 13 7.16 -16.80 3.86
CA ALA A 13 7.14 -15.89 2.73
C ALA A 13 7.25 -16.62 1.38
N GLU A 14 8.07 -17.66 1.30
CA GLU A 14 8.23 -18.50 0.09
C GLU A 14 6.93 -19.16 -0.37
N HIS A 15 5.98 -19.37 0.55
CA HIS A 15 4.67 -19.93 0.24
C HIS A 15 3.58 -18.86 0.05
N ILE A 16 3.62 -17.79 0.85
CA ILE A 16 2.59 -16.75 0.84
C ILE A 16 2.71 -15.88 -0.41
N ILE A 17 3.93 -15.46 -0.77
CA ILE A 17 4.13 -14.55 -1.88
C ILE A 17 3.63 -15.14 -3.21
N PRO A 18 3.97 -16.39 -3.59
CA PRO A 18 3.44 -16.99 -4.81
C PRO A 18 1.94 -17.30 -4.78
N ALA A 19 1.33 -17.33 -3.60
CA ALA A 19 -0.10 -17.63 -3.44
C ALA A 19 -0.98 -16.38 -3.45
N ALA A 20 -0.39 -15.19 -3.49
CA ALA A 20 -1.13 -13.94 -3.41
C ALA A 20 -1.57 -13.45 -4.80
N ASP A 21 -2.83 -13.02 -4.92
CA ASP A 21 -3.36 -12.35 -6.10
C ASP A 21 -3.12 -10.83 -6.06
N VAL A 22 -3.00 -10.27 -4.87
CA VAL A 22 -2.84 -8.83 -4.61
C VAL A 22 -1.80 -8.59 -3.53
N SER A 23 -1.01 -7.55 -3.73
CA SER A 23 -0.08 -7.00 -2.74
C SER A 23 -0.54 -5.60 -2.34
N GLU A 24 -0.90 -5.41 -1.07
CA GLU A 24 -1.23 -4.08 -0.54
C GLU A 24 0.04 -3.39 -0.03
N GLN A 25 0.37 -2.23 -0.65
CA GLN A 25 1.59 -1.44 -0.40
C GLN A 25 1.15 0.02 -0.15
N ILE A 26 0.81 0.33 1.09
CA ILE A 26 -0.01 1.47 1.47
C ILE A 26 0.72 2.52 2.33
N SER A 27 2.03 2.65 2.19
CA SER A 27 2.78 3.72 2.84
C SER A 27 2.32 5.11 2.36
N THR A 28 2.42 6.11 3.21
CA THR A 28 2.22 7.49 2.77
C THR A 28 3.34 7.90 1.82
N ALA A 29 3.02 8.58 0.72
CA ALA A 29 4.00 9.04 -0.26
C ALA A 29 5.19 9.75 0.41
N GLY A 30 6.42 9.44 -0.03
CA GLY A 30 7.66 9.96 0.54
C GLY A 30 8.06 9.36 1.90
N LYS A 31 7.43 8.28 2.37
CA LYS A 31 7.74 7.63 3.64
C LYS A 31 8.44 6.27 3.48
N GLU A 32 8.28 5.61 2.35
CA GLU A 32 8.95 4.36 2.03
C GLU A 32 10.07 4.61 1.01
N ALA A 33 11.31 4.29 1.35
CA ALA A 33 12.45 4.52 0.48
C ALA A 33 12.41 3.65 -0.79
N SER A 34 11.99 2.41 -0.67
CA SER A 34 11.87 1.45 -1.78
C SER A 34 10.84 0.37 -1.47
N GLY A 35 11.06 -0.40 -0.40
CA GLY A 35 10.40 -1.68 -0.18
C GLY A 35 11.06 -2.80 -0.99
N THR A 36 10.81 -4.03 -0.57
CA THR A 36 11.29 -5.23 -1.28
C THR A 36 10.18 -6.22 -1.54
N SER A 37 9.15 -6.23 -0.69
CA SER A 37 8.02 -7.14 -0.83
C SER A 37 7.20 -6.87 -2.09
N ASN A 38 6.98 -5.61 -2.44
CA ASN A 38 6.29 -5.19 -3.66
C ASN A 38 6.90 -5.81 -4.93
N MET A 39 8.22 -5.76 -5.07
CA MET A 39 8.94 -6.38 -6.19
C MET A 39 8.80 -7.90 -6.20
N LYS A 40 8.89 -8.55 -5.03
CA LYS A 40 8.72 -10.01 -4.90
C LYS A 40 7.30 -10.44 -5.29
N PHE A 41 6.29 -9.71 -4.84
CA PHE A 41 4.89 -9.95 -5.20
C PHE A 41 4.67 -9.76 -6.70
N MET A 42 5.18 -8.68 -7.31
CA MET A 42 5.12 -8.44 -8.74
C MET A 42 5.72 -9.60 -9.55
N MET A 43 6.92 -10.09 -9.16
CA MET A 43 7.58 -11.22 -9.81
C MET A 43 6.76 -12.51 -9.75
N ASN A 44 5.92 -12.66 -8.74
CA ASN A 44 5.05 -13.81 -8.54
C ASN A 44 3.61 -13.58 -9.05
N GLY A 45 3.34 -12.43 -9.70
CA GLY A 45 2.09 -12.17 -10.36
C GLY A 45 1.02 -11.49 -9.52
N ALA A 46 1.30 -11.16 -8.27
CA ALA A 46 0.38 -10.36 -7.47
C ALA A 46 0.34 -8.92 -7.98
N LEU A 47 -0.86 -8.38 -8.18
CA LEU A 47 -1.04 -7.00 -8.61
C LEU A 47 -0.90 -6.05 -7.43
N THR A 48 -0.24 -4.91 -7.66
CA THR A 48 -0.06 -3.90 -6.62
C THR A 48 -1.35 -3.09 -6.42
N LEU A 49 -1.85 -3.06 -5.18
CA LEU A 49 -2.78 -2.07 -4.66
C LEU A 49 -1.98 -1.17 -3.72
N GLY A 50 -1.77 0.09 -4.07
CA GLY A 50 -0.88 0.91 -3.27
C GLY A 50 -0.89 2.39 -3.60
N THR A 51 -0.07 3.12 -2.89
CA THR A 51 0.23 4.53 -3.11
C THR A 51 1.43 4.68 -4.04
N LEU A 52 1.63 5.89 -4.58
CA LEU A 52 2.85 6.24 -5.33
C LEU A 52 4.00 6.54 -4.36
N ASP A 53 4.57 5.47 -3.81
CA ASP A 53 5.67 5.54 -2.86
C ASP A 53 6.65 4.38 -3.04
N GLY A 54 7.91 4.58 -2.72
CA GLY A 54 8.94 3.57 -2.88
C GLY A 54 8.97 2.96 -4.28
N ALA A 55 9.25 1.68 -4.38
CA ALA A 55 9.31 0.98 -5.68
C ALA A 55 7.96 0.83 -6.40
N ASN A 56 6.83 1.23 -5.78
CA ASN A 56 5.55 1.26 -6.49
C ASN A 56 5.56 2.24 -7.66
N VAL A 57 6.36 3.31 -7.56
CA VAL A 57 6.58 4.28 -8.64
C VAL A 57 7.17 3.59 -9.87
N GLU A 58 8.27 2.84 -9.66
CA GLU A 58 8.93 2.11 -10.75
C GLU A 58 8.11 0.92 -11.25
N ILE A 59 7.32 0.29 -10.37
CA ILE A 59 6.39 -0.76 -10.77
C ILE A 59 5.35 -0.19 -11.71
N LEU A 60 4.70 0.92 -11.32
CA LEU A 60 3.70 1.59 -12.17
C LEU A 60 4.29 2.00 -13.53
N ASP A 61 5.48 2.61 -13.52
CA ASP A 61 6.19 2.99 -14.75
C ASP A 61 6.48 1.77 -15.65
N ALA A 62 6.87 0.64 -15.05
CA ALA A 62 7.15 -0.58 -15.80
C ALA A 62 5.90 -1.23 -16.39
N VAL A 63 4.79 -1.30 -15.63
CA VAL A 63 3.60 -2.07 -16.05
C VAL A 63 2.53 -1.21 -16.70
N GLY A 64 2.51 0.09 -16.44
CA GLY A 64 1.49 1.03 -16.86
C GLY A 64 0.24 1.04 -15.95
N PRO A 65 -0.57 2.12 -16.04
CA PRO A 65 -1.67 2.39 -15.10
C PRO A 65 -2.81 1.36 -15.14
N ASP A 66 -2.94 0.63 -16.25
CA ASP A 66 -3.96 -0.40 -16.38
C ASP A 66 -3.63 -1.70 -15.63
N ASN A 67 -2.38 -1.87 -15.19
CA ASN A 67 -1.88 -3.12 -14.61
C ASN A 67 -1.47 -2.99 -13.13
N ALA A 68 -1.83 -1.88 -12.48
CA ALA A 68 -1.71 -1.64 -11.06
C ALA A 68 -2.91 -0.84 -10.55
N TYR A 69 -3.13 -0.84 -9.24
CA TYR A 69 -4.23 -0.13 -8.58
C TYR A 69 -3.65 0.89 -7.63
N ILE A 70 -3.56 2.14 -8.09
CA ILE A 70 -2.94 3.24 -7.33
C ILE A 70 -4.03 4.15 -6.76
N PHE A 71 -3.80 4.62 -5.54
CA PHE A 71 -4.65 5.57 -4.81
C PHE A 71 -3.80 6.48 -3.92
N GLY A 72 -4.45 7.43 -3.27
CA GLY A 72 -3.84 8.33 -2.27
C GLY A 72 -3.13 9.53 -2.87
N ALA A 73 -2.71 10.43 -1.98
CA ALA A 73 -1.99 11.63 -2.36
C ALA A 73 -0.57 11.32 -2.86
N THR A 74 -0.12 12.09 -3.81
CA THR A 74 1.27 12.06 -4.31
C THR A 74 2.20 12.90 -3.44
N GLU A 75 3.50 12.70 -3.55
CA GLU A 75 4.50 13.47 -2.82
C GLU A 75 4.37 14.98 -3.08
N ASP A 76 4.06 15.38 -4.33
CA ASP A 76 3.88 16.78 -4.72
C ASP A 76 2.63 17.42 -4.09
N GLU A 77 1.61 16.64 -3.75
CA GLU A 77 0.38 17.10 -3.12
C GLU A 77 0.50 17.25 -1.60
N LEU A 78 1.44 16.56 -0.96
CA LEU A 78 1.59 16.55 0.50
C LEU A 78 1.84 17.93 1.12
N PRO A 79 2.61 18.88 0.53
CA PRO A 79 2.82 20.19 1.13
C PRO A 79 1.52 20.98 1.29
N GLU A 80 0.61 20.88 0.30
CA GLU A 80 -0.70 21.53 0.39
C GLU A 80 -1.63 20.78 1.34
N LEU A 81 -1.66 19.45 1.23
CA LEU A 81 -2.44 18.61 2.12
C LEU A 81 -2.10 18.87 3.59
N ARG A 82 -0.81 18.97 3.92
CA ARG A 82 -0.34 19.25 5.29
C ARG A 82 -0.90 20.55 5.87
N ARG A 83 -1.16 21.58 5.03
CA ARG A 83 -1.68 22.86 5.49
C ARG A 83 -3.18 22.87 5.72
N THR A 84 -3.91 22.03 5.00
CA THR A 84 -5.37 22.04 4.94
C THR A 84 -6.02 20.80 5.58
N TYR A 85 -5.20 19.82 5.96
CA TYR A 85 -5.69 18.53 6.43
C TYR A 85 -6.37 18.63 7.80
N ASP A 86 -7.60 18.13 7.85
CA ASP A 86 -8.38 17.98 9.08
C ASP A 86 -8.94 16.56 9.16
N PRO A 87 -8.39 15.69 10.02
CA PRO A 87 -8.89 14.32 10.18
C PRO A 87 -10.33 14.27 10.68
N ARG A 88 -10.80 15.28 11.45
CA ARG A 88 -12.19 15.35 11.92
C ARG A 88 -13.14 15.62 10.78
N TRP A 89 -12.77 16.48 9.85
CA TRP A 89 -13.56 16.70 8.65
C TRP A 89 -13.78 15.40 7.87
N HIS A 90 -12.71 14.60 7.67
CA HIS A 90 -12.80 13.30 6.99
C HIS A 90 -13.69 12.33 7.77
N TYR A 91 -13.51 12.22 9.07
CA TYR A 91 -14.34 11.38 9.95
C TYR A 91 -15.83 11.72 9.84
N GLU A 92 -16.18 13.00 9.77
CA GLU A 92 -17.57 13.45 9.72
C GLU A 92 -18.19 13.33 8.32
N ASN A 93 -17.43 13.55 7.26
CA ASN A 93 -17.94 13.76 5.91
C ASN A 93 -17.68 12.58 4.97
N VAL A 94 -16.71 11.70 5.25
CA VAL A 94 -16.42 10.57 4.36
C VAL A 94 -17.34 9.38 4.69
N PRO A 95 -18.19 8.95 3.74
CA PRO A 95 -19.16 7.88 4.01
C PRO A 95 -18.51 6.58 4.48
N GLY A 96 -18.94 6.08 5.63
CA GLY A 96 -18.47 4.85 6.23
C GLY A 96 -17.23 4.99 7.13
N LEU A 97 -16.46 6.07 7.04
CA LEU A 97 -15.25 6.25 7.82
C LEU A 97 -15.54 6.33 9.32
N ARG A 98 -16.57 7.10 9.73
CA ARG A 98 -17.01 7.18 11.14
C ARG A 98 -17.22 5.80 11.74
N ARG A 99 -17.97 4.93 11.05
CA ARG A 99 -18.23 3.57 11.53
C ARG A 99 -16.94 2.76 11.72
N VAL A 100 -15.93 2.94 10.86
CA VAL A 100 -14.65 2.24 10.97
C VAL A 100 -13.88 2.73 12.19
N ILE A 101 -13.81 4.03 12.39
CA ILE A 101 -13.09 4.63 13.52
C ILE A 101 -13.78 4.32 14.85
N ASP A 102 -15.12 4.43 14.90
CA ASP A 102 -15.87 4.14 16.12
C ASP A 102 -15.79 2.66 16.51
N ALA A 103 -15.73 1.74 15.53
CA ALA A 103 -15.59 0.31 15.77
C ALA A 103 -14.31 -0.07 16.56
N LEU A 104 -13.30 0.79 16.57
CA LEU A 104 -12.11 0.59 17.40
C LEU A 104 -12.43 0.67 18.91
N THR A 105 -13.47 1.43 19.32
CA THR A 105 -13.69 1.73 20.74
C THR A 105 -15.13 1.55 21.21
N ASP A 106 -16.06 1.18 20.32
CA ASP A 106 -17.49 0.98 20.66
C ASP A 106 -17.83 -0.46 21.08
N GLY A 107 -16.84 -1.34 21.17
CA GLY A 107 -17.02 -2.75 21.50
C GLY A 107 -17.26 -3.67 20.29
N THR A 108 -17.25 -3.13 19.06
CA THR A 108 -17.33 -3.94 17.83
C THR A 108 -16.08 -4.78 17.64
N LEU A 109 -14.92 -4.21 17.93
CA LEU A 109 -13.63 -4.88 17.94
C LEU A 109 -13.15 -5.06 19.38
N ASP A 110 -12.44 -6.16 19.63
CA ASP A 110 -11.90 -6.47 20.96
C ASP A 110 -10.37 -6.54 20.87
N ASP A 111 -9.70 -5.76 21.70
CA ASP A 111 -8.25 -5.74 21.85
C ASP A 111 -7.77 -6.51 23.10
N ASN A 112 -8.64 -7.33 23.68
CA ASN A 112 -8.41 -8.09 24.90
C ASN A 112 -7.98 -7.22 26.11
N GLY A 113 -8.46 -5.97 26.16
CA GLY A 113 -8.18 -5.03 27.23
C GLY A 113 -6.78 -4.43 27.19
N SER A 114 -6.08 -4.52 26.06
CA SER A 114 -4.74 -3.92 25.88
C SER A 114 -4.77 -2.40 25.81
N GLY A 115 -5.89 -1.80 25.42
CA GLY A 115 -6.03 -0.37 25.18
C GLY A 115 -5.48 0.10 23.83
N TRP A 116 -4.90 -0.79 23.03
CA TRP A 116 -4.27 -0.42 21.74
C TRP A 116 -5.25 0.20 20.75
N PHE A 117 -6.51 -0.23 20.75
CA PHE A 117 -7.50 0.38 19.83
C PHE A 117 -7.85 1.80 20.24
N HIS A 118 -7.83 2.11 21.54
CA HIS A 118 -7.95 3.49 22.02
C HIS A 118 -6.76 4.33 21.59
N ASP A 119 -5.54 3.80 21.68
CA ASP A 119 -4.31 4.50 21.26
C ASP A 119 -4.32 4.77 19.74
N ILE A 120 -4.74 3.79 18.94
CA ILE A 120 -4.90 3.95 17.48
C ILE A 120 -5.93 5.05 17.18
N ARG A 121 -7.11 4.96 17.79
CA ARG A 121 -8.15 5.99 17.59
C ARG A 121 -7.66 7.38 18.00
N TRP A 122 -6.98 7.45 19.14
CA TRP A 122 -6.43 8.71 19.64
C TRP A 122 -5.39 9.29 18.68
N SER A 123 -4.49 8.50 18.14
CA SER A 123 -3.48 8.93 17.17
C SER A 123 -4.08 9.43 15.86
N LEU A 124 -5.22 8.86 15.46
CA LEU A 124 -5.92 9.26 14.24
C LEU A 124 -6.79 10.51 14.42
N MET A 125 -7.35 10.73 15.63
CA MET A 125 -8.38 11.74 15.84
C MET A 125 -7.93 12.93 16.69
N GLU A 126 -7.04 12.72 17.63
CA GLU A 126 -6.65 13.74 18.60
C GLU A 126 -5.16 14.13 18.46
N GLY A 127 -4.28 13.16 18.24
CA GLY A 127 -2.84 13.38 18.24
C GLY A 127 -2.30 13.74 19.61
N GLY A 128 -1.06 14.22 19.67
CA GLY A 128 -0.40 14.60 20.92
C GLY A 128 0.80 15.49 20.68
N PHE A 129 2.00 14.96 20.82
CA PHE A 129 3.22 15.64 20.41
C PHE A 129 3.24 15.86 18.89
N ASP A 130 2.81 14.84 18.13
CA ASP A 130 2.57 14.94 16.70
C ASP A 130 1.10 15.30 16.42
N PRO A 131 0.79 15.93 15.27
CA PRO A 131 -0.58 16.13 14.82
C PRO A 131 -1.35 14.82 14.69
N ALA A 132 -2.68 14.88 14.78
CA ALA A 132 -3.53 13.74 14.48
C ALA A 132 -3.32 13.27 13.04
N ASP A 133 -3.35 11.96 12.84
CA ASP A 133 -3.25 11.30 11.52
C ASP A 133 -2.08 11.83 10.66
N VAL A 134 -0.87 11.78 11.21
CA VAL A 134 0.37 12.25 10.54
C VAL A 134 0.65 11.57 9.20
N TYR A 135 -0.03 10.47 8.92
CA TYR A 135 0.09 9.69 7.69
C TYR A 135 -1.09 9.89 6.72
N TYR A 136 -2.04 10.78 7.02
CA TYR A 136 -3.20 11.09 6.18
C TYR A 136 -4.09 9.88 5.84
N VAL A 137 -4.12 8.89 6.71
CA VAL A 137 -4.83 7.62 6.51
C VAL A 137 -6.33 7.83 6.30
N LEU A 138 -6.92 8.76 7.06
CA LEU A 138 -8.35 9.08 6.93
C LEU A 138 -8.64 9.82 5.62
N GLY A 139 -7.68 10.62 5.13
CA GLY A 139 -7.77 11.30 3.85
C GLY A 139 -7.77 10.33 2.67
N ASP A 140 -6.96 9.30 2.75
CA ASP A 140 -6.83 8.28 1.69
C ASP A 140 -7.97 7.25 1.70
N PHE A 141 -8.75 7.15 2.77
CA PHE A 141 -9.75 6.09 2.94
C PHE A 141 -10.75 5.98 1.79
N ALA A 142 -11.27 7.10 1.29
CA ALA A 142 -12.23 7.08 0.19
C ALA A 142 -11.62 6.54 -1.10
N ALA A 143 -10.44 7.03 -1.46
CA ALA A 143 -9.70 6.62 -2.65
C ALA A 143 -9.25 5.15 -2.56
N TYR A 144 -8.77 4.73 -1.41
CA TYR A 144 -8.44 3.32 -1.13
C TYR A 144 -9.65 2.42 -1.36
N ARG A 145 -10.80 2.73 -0.74
CA ARG A 145 -12.02 1.94 -0.86
C ARG A 145 -12.49 1.83 -2.31
N GLU A 146 -12.55 2.95 -3.03
CA GLU A 146 -12.97 2.98 -4.43
C GLU A 146 -12.04 2.12 -5.30
N THR A 147 -10.73 2.25 -5.10
CA THR A 147 -9.72 1.50 -5.85
C THR A 147 -9.78 0.02 -5.53
N LYS A 148 -9.95 -0.35 -4.26
CA LYS A 148 -10.13 -1.73 -3.82
C LYS A 148 -11.42 -2.36 -4.38
N ASP A 149 -12.52 -1.61 -4.40
CA ASP A 149 -13.78 -2.07 -4.98
C ASP A 149 -13.66 -2.26 -6.49
N ARG A 150 -12.96 -1.39 -7.20
CA ARG A 150 -12.64 -1.54 -8.63
C ARG A 150 -11.80 -2.80 -8.85
N MET A 151 -10.74 -2.99 -8.09
CA MET A 151 -9.88 -4.17 -8.14
C MET A 151 -10.67 -5.46 -7.91
N ALA A 152 -11.55 -5.48 -6.91
CA ALA A 152 -12.39 -6.64 -6.61
C ALA A 152 -13.36 -6.98 -7.75
N ARG A 153 -13.89 -5.97 -8.44
CA ARG A 153 -14.71 -6.19 -9.64
C ARG A 153 -13.88 -6.74 -10.80
N ASP A 154 -12.70 -6.16 -11.04
CA ASP A 154 -11.80 -6.59 -12.11
C ASP A 154 -11.34 -8.04 -11.92
N TYR A 155 -11.17 -8.47 -10.66
CA TYR A 155 -10.80 -9.85 -10.33
C TYR A 155 -11.83 -10.88 -10.82
N LEU A 156 -13.09 -10.52 -10.96
CA LEU A 156 -14.13 -11.43 -11.46
C LEU A 156 -13.97 -11.76 -12.94
N ASP A 157 -13.34 -10.91 -13.74
CA ASP A 157 -12.90 -11.22 -15.11
C ASP A 157 -11.49 -11.82 -15.09
N GLN A 158 -11.40 -13.11 -14.83
CA GLN A 158 -10.14 -13.84 -14.73
C GLN A 158 -9.30 -13.76 -16.02
N LYS A 159 -9.90 -13.59 -17.18
CA LYS A 159 -9.15 -13.45 -18.43
C LYS A 159 -8.42 -12.11 -18.49
N SER A 160 -9.09 -11.04 -18.12
CA SER A 160 -8.51 -9.70 -18.02
C SER A 160 -7.49 -9.62 -16.90
N TRP A 161 -7.82 -10.19 -15.73
CA TRP A 161 -6.93 -10.29 -14.58
C TRP A 161 -5.59 -10.96 -14.96
N ASN A 162 -5.63 -12.12 -15.58
CA ASN A 162 -4.43 -12.86 -16.00
C ASN A 162 -3.57 -12.10 -17.00
N ARG A 163 -4.15 -11.23 -17.82
CA ARG A 163 -3.36 -10.33 -18.69
C ARG A 163 -2.57 -9.30 -17.88
N LYS A 164 -3.18 -8.73 -16.84
CA LYS A 164 -2.51 -7.82 -15.92
C LYS A 164 -1.39 -8.54 -15.14
N VAL A 165 -1.66 -9.77 -14.65
CA VAL A 165 -0.67 -10.64 -14.01
C VAL A 165 0.52 -10.88 -14.93
N TRP A 166 0.26 -11.27 -16.18
CA TRP A 166 1.31 -11.48 -17.17
C TRP A 166 2.14 -10.23 -17.45
N ALA A 167 1.49 -9.07 -17.55
CA ALA A 167 2.18 -7.78 -17.72
C ALA A 167 3.12 -7.49 -16.57
N ASN A 168 2.72 -7.78 -15.32
CA ASN A 168 3.55 -7.61 -14.14
C ASN A 168 4.76 -8.55 -14.15
N ILE A 169 4.53 -9.87 -14.33
CA ILE A 169 5.61 -10.85 -14.35
C ILE A 169 6.63 -10.54 -15.46
N SER A 170 6.15 -10.29 -16.68
CA SER A 170 7.03 -10.07 -17.84
C SER A 170 7.91 -8.83 -17.74
N ARG A 171 7.50 -7.85 -16.93
CA ARG A 171 8.25 -6.60 -16.72
C ARG A 171 9.05 -6.56 -15.43
N SER A 172 8.95 -7.58 -14.58
CA SER A 172 9.66 -7.66 -13.30
C SER A 172 11.18 -7.77 -13.44
N GLY A 173 11.69 -8.12 -14.63
CA GLY A 173 13.12 -8.13 -14.94
C GLY A 173 13.83 -6.78 -14.70
N ARG A 174 13.08 -5.67 -14.67
CA ARG A 174 13.58 -4.35 -14.24
C ARG A 174 14.20 -4.39 -12.84
N PHE A 175 13.71 -5.27 -11.97
CA PHE A 175 14.15 -5.39 -10.58
C PHE A 175 15.16 -6.53 -10.36
N SER A 176 15.79 -7.04 -11.42
CA SER A 176 16.82 -8.06 -11.29
C SER A 176 18.11 -7.48 -10.69
N SER A 177 18.77 -8.26 -9.84
CA SER A 177 20.08 -7.91 -9.27
C SER A 177 21.14 -7.72 -10.34
N ASP A 178 21.12 -8.51 -11.41
CA ASP A 178 22.07 -8.42 -12.51
C ASP A 178 22.00 -7.05 -13.21
N ARG A 179 20.79 -6.53 -13.42
CA ARG A 179 20.62 -5.18 -13.96
C ARG A 179 21.17 -4.15 -12.98
N THR A 180 20.83 -4.24 -11.71
CA THR A 180 21.28 -3.31 -10.67
C THR A 180 22.81 -3.26 -10.61
N ILE A 181 23.46 -4.42 -10.59
CA ILE A 181 24.93 -4.49 -10.56
C ILE A 181 25.54 -3.87 -11.84
N ARG A 182 24.93 -4.09 -13.00
CA ARG A 182 25.40 -3.48 -14.25
C ARG A 182 25.28 -1.96 -14.20
N ASP A 183 24.12 -1.45 -13.75
CA ASP A 183 23.90 0.00 -13.59
C ASP A 183 24.93 0.62 -12.63
N TYR A 184 25.29 -0.07 -11.54
CA TYR A 184 26.38 0.35 -10.64
C TYR A 184 27.76 0.28 -11.30
N ALA A 185 28.04 -0.80 -12.04
CA ALA A 185 29.33 -0.97 -12.71
C ALA A 185 29.57 0.16 -13.70
N GLU A 186 28.60 0.47 -14.53
CA GLU A 186 28.70 1.49 -15.57
C GLU A 186 28.58 2.91 -15.01
N GLY A 187 27.54 3.18 -14.17
CA GLY A 187 27.16 4.52 -13.74
C GLY A 187 27.91 5.03 -12.51
N VAL A 188 28.38 4.14 -11.62
CA VAL A 188 29.00 4.51 -10.35
C VAL A 188 30.48 4.12 -10.31
N TRP A 189 30.78 2.88 -10.63
CA TRP A 189 32.14 2.37 -10.53
C TRP A 189 32.99 2.58 -11.80
N HIS A 190 32.33 2.88 -12.94
CA HIS A 190 32.96 3.08 -14.25
C HIS A 190 33.85 1.92 -14.65
N ILE A 191 33.42 0.70 -14.38
CA ILE A 191 34.06 -0.55 -14.76
C ILE A 191 33.17 -1.28 -15.76
N GLY A 192 33.73 -1.61 -16.93
CA GLY A 192 33.02 -2.32 -18.00
C GLY A 192 33.90 -3.36 -18.65
#